data_39fae832a84616d3940fa2a2ef54f7d6
#
_entry.id   39fae832a84616d3940fa2a2ef54f7d6
#
_cell.length_a   1.000
_cell.length_b   1.000
_cell.length_c   1.000
_cell.angle_alpha   90.00
_cell.angle_beta   90.00
_cell.angle_gamma   90.00
#
_symmetry.space_group_name_H-M   'P 1'
#
loop_
_entity.id
_entity.type
_entity.pdbx_description
1 polymer ?
#
loop_
_entity_poly.entity_id
_entity_poly.type
_entity_poly.pdbx_seq_one_letter_code
_entity_poly.pdbx_strand_id
1 'polypeptide(L)'
;MNRFQEPEARRIIAELDLPPASRGLDVGCGVGLYALWLAEAVGPAGRVTALEPEVSRVDAARSLTAGQPGADRVEFRVGDGTVLPVPDQSVDWLWCGDVLHHIVDTERALREFARVVKPGGRIVIKESQVLSALFLPGHPELERRIQIAEIRRTLEEGAGRSFQERRQTTLPALRAAGLASSVMRHYLLERRAPLRPADRDYIQHTVFSRNWGERIRDLLTVTEWRERSSLCEPGSPDNVLLDPDYFCLYPISVFIAAKLA
;
A
#
# COMPACT_ATOMS: atom_id res chain seq x y z
N MET A 1 8.34 2.83 -2.12
CA MET A 1 6.93 3.27 -1.96
C MET A 1 6.72 4.01 -0.65
N ASN A 2 7.02 3.45 0.50
CA ASN A 2 6.67 4.05 1.81
C ASN A 2 7.23 5.47 2.00
N ARG A 3 8.48 5.74 1.60
CA ARG A 3 9.06 7.11 1.72
C ARG A 3 8.40 8.13 0.77
N PHE A 4 7.90 7.69 -0.37
CA PHE A 4 7.10 8.53 -1.27
C PHE A 4 5.79 8.97 -0.62
N GLN A 5 5.17 8.08 0.13
CA GLN A 5 3.88 8.31 0.81
C GLN A 5 4.02 8.74 2.27
N GLU A 6 5.24 8.84 2.82
CA GLU A 6 5.46 9.03 4.27
C GLU A 6 4.69 10.20 4.89
N PRO A 7 4.67 11.42 4.32
CA PRO A 7 3.96 12.53 4.94
C PRO A 7 2.47 12.25 5.12
N GLU A 8 1.83 11.73 4.07
CA GLU A 8 0.41 11.42 4.07
C GLU A 8 0.11 10.17 4.91
N ALA A 9 0.98 9.16 4.87
CA ALA A 9 0.83 7.96 5.68
C ALA A 9 0.86 8.30 7.18
N ARG A 10 1.79 9.15 7.61
CA ARG A 10 1.85 9.64 9.00
C ARG A 10 0.60 10.44 9.38
N ARG A 11 0.11 11.31 8.48
CA ARG A 11 -1.14 12.04 8.68
C ARG A 11 -2.33 11.07 8.79
N ILE A 12 -2.45 10.11 7.89
CA ILE A 12 -3.50 9.07 7.93
C ILE A 12 -3.47 8.34 9.26
N ILE A 13 -2.30 7.89 9.72
CA ILE A 13 -2.15 7.17 10.99
C ILE A 13 -2.56 8.05 12.18
N ALA A 14 -2.16 9.33 12.19
CA ALA A 14 -2.57 10.27 13.22
C ALA A 14 -4.09 10.49 13.27
N GLU A 15 -4.75 10.59 12.08
CA GLU A 15 -6.21 10.76 11.96
C GLU A 15 -7.00 9.49 12.35
N LEU A 16 -6.34 8.32 12.48
CA LEU A 16 -6.99 7.12 13.00
C LEU A 16 -7.30 7.23 14.50
N ASP A 17 -6.60 8.08 15.22
CA ASP A 17 -6.75 8.25 16.66
C ASP A 17 -6.70 6.87 17.38
N LEU A 18 -5.61 6.14 17.15
CA LEU A 18 -5.41 4.81 17.74
C LEU A 18 -5.28 4.95 19.27
N PRO A 19 -5.93 4.07 20.05
CA PRO A 19 -5.90 4.20 21.51
C PRO A 19 -4.46 4.16 22.05
N PRO A 20 -4.08 5.09 22.92
CA PRO A 20 -2.78 5.06 23.58
C PRO A 20 -2.56 3.74 24.33
N ALA A 21 -1.33 3.27 24.38
CA ALA A 21 -0.93 2.01 25.04
C ALA A 21 -1.60 0.74 24.48
N SER A 22 -2.26 0.83 23.30
CA SER A 22 -2.93 -0.28 22.65
C SER A 22 -1.97 -1.26 22.00
N ARG A 23 -2.50 -2.45 21.70
CA ARG A 23 -1.82 -3.52 20.97
C ARG A 23 -2.39 -3.62 19.56
N GLY A 24 -1.53 -3.52 18.55
CA GLY A 24 -1.95 -3.61 17.17
C GLY A 24 -1.21 -4.65 16.36
N LEU A 25 -1.77 -4.94 15.20
CA LEU A 25 -1.23 -5.86 14.21
C LEU A 25 -1.04 -5.11 12.89
N ASP A 26 0.18 -5.18 12.31
CA ASP A 26 0.48 -4.72 10.96
C ASP A 26 0.65 -5.94 10.05
N VAL A 27 -0.30 -6.17 9.14
CA VAL A 27 -0.32 -7.33 8.24
C VAL A 27 0.30 -6.95 6.89
N GLY A 28 1.37 -7.66 6.52
CA GLY A 28 2.16 -7.37 5.33
C GLY A 28 3.07 -6.16 5.51
N CYS A 29 3.83 -6.14 6.61
CA CYS A 29 4.62 -4.98 7.02
C CYS A 29 5.77 -4.61 6.07
N GLY A 30 6.14 -5.51 5.14
CA GLY A 30 7.23 -5.29 4.20
C GLY A 30 8.54 -4.94 4.91
N VAL A 31 9.06 -3.73 4.68
CA VAL A 31 10.29 -3.22 5.32
C VAL A 31 10.08 -2.55 6.68
N GLY A 32 8.87 -2.62 7.25
CA GLY A 32 8.59 -2.24 8.62
C GLY A 32 8.32 -0.76 8.90
N LEU A 33 8.30 0.12 7.90
CA LEU A 33 8.13 1.57 8.15
C LEU A 33 6.75 1.91 8.72
N TYR A 34 5.68 1.28 8.22
CA TYR A 34 4.34 1.48 8.80
C TYR A 34 4.28 1.00 10.25
N ALA A 35 4.88 -0.15 10.55
CA ALA A 35 4.94 -0.67 11.91
C ALA A 35 5.59 0.32 12.89
N LEU A 36 6.67 1.02 12.47
CA LEU A 36 7.29 2.07 13.28
C LEU A 36 6.34 3.25 13.52
N TRP A 37 5.71 3.77 12.46
CA TRP A 37 4.80 4.91 12.58
C TRP A 37 3.57 4.60 13.43
N LEU A 38 3.07 3.37 13.33
CA LEU A 38 1.99 2.87 14.20
C LEU A 38 2.44 2.75 15.65
N ALA A 39 3.68 2.26 15.91
CA ALA A 39 4.25 2.19 17.25
C ALA A 39 4.48 3.58 17.86
N GLU A 40 4.86 4.57 17.06
CA GLU A 40 4.94 5.96 17.49
C GLU A 40 3.56 6.49 17.88
N ALA A 41 2.53 6.24 17.07
CA ALA A 41 1.17 6.73 17.27
C ALA A 41 0.51 6.20 18.56
N VAL A 42 0.75 4.93 18.93
CA VAL A 42 0.20 4.35 20.16
C VAL A 42 1.01 4.65 21.42
N GLY A 43 2.14 5.34 21.28
CA GLY A 43 2.95 5.80 22.40
C GLY A 43 3.81 4.73 23.08
N PRO A 44 4.51 5.08 24.18
CA PRO A 44 5.58 4.26 24.74
C PRO A 44 5.12 2.94 25.37
N ALA A 45 3.89 2.85 25.83
CA ALA A 45 3.31 1.63 26.41
C ALA A 45 2.60 0.75 25.37
N GLY A 46 2.41 1.24 24.13
CA GLY A 46 1.81 0.48 23.04
C GLY A 46 2.76 -0.57 22.46
N ARG A 47 2.22 -1.54 21.74
CA ARG A 47 2.98 -2.60 21.06
C ARG A 47 2.38 -2.90 19.68
N VAL A 48 3.23 -3.17 18.73
CA VAL A 48 2.85 -3.58 17.36
C VAL A 48 3.49 -4.92 17.05
N THR A 49 2.68 -5.91 16.66
CA THR A 49 3.17 -7.11 16.00
C THR A 49 3.10 -6.87 14.49
N ALA A 50 4.22 -7.04 13.80
CA ALA A 50 4.32 -6.81 12.36
C ALA A 50 4.56 -8.13 11.64
N LEU A 51 3.66 -8.52 10.74
CA LEU A 51 3.67 -9.79 10.04
C LEU A 51 4.06 -9.60 8.55
N GLU A 52 4.92 -10.47 8.07
CA GLU A 52 5.31 -10.55 6.67
C GLU A 52 5.52 -12.03 6.31
N PRO A 53 4.98 -12.53 5.17
CA PRO A 53 5.13 -13.95 4.82
C PRO A 53 6.57 -14.33 4.42
N GLU A 54 7.37 -13.41 3.89
CA GLU A 54 8.73 -13.69 3.45
C GLU A 54 9.76 -13.46 4.57
N VAL A 55 10.50 -14.52 4.95
CA VAL A 55 11.56 -14.47 5.97
C VAL A 55 12.60 -13.39 5.67
N SER A 56 13.05 -13.30 4.42
CA SER A 56 14.03 -12.30 3.99
C SER A 56 13.58 -10.86 4.20
N ARG A 57 12.29 -10.59 4.03
CA ARG A 57 11.71 -9.27 4.30
C ARG A 57 11.58 -8.99 5.80
N VAL A 58 11.26 -10.00 6.60
CA VAL A 58 11.26 -9.87 8.07
C VAL A 58 12.65 -9.48 8.57
N ASP A 59 13.69 -10.13 8.06
CA ASP A 59 15.08 -9.83 8.45
C ASP A 59 15.52 -8.44 7.94
N ALA A 60 15.12 -8.07 6.73
CA ALA A 60 15.34 -6.73 6.21
C ALA A 60 14.62 -5.66 7.06
N ALA A 61 13.35 -5.92 7.46
CA ALA A 61 12.60 -5.02 8.32
C ALA A 61 13.30 -4.80 9.66
N ARG A 62 13.74 -5.87 10.33
CA ARG A 62 14.50 -5.80 11.59
C ARG A 62 15.76 -4.96 11.43
N SER A 63 16.52 -5.20 10.36
CA SER A 63 17.78 -4.48 10.10
C SER A 63 17.56 -3.00 9.79
N LEU A 64 16.57 -2.69 8.95
CA LEU A 64 16.28 -1.32 8.51
C LEU A 64 15.65 -0.45 9.63
N THR A 65 14.95 -1.08 10.57
CA THR A 65 14.28 -0.37 11.67
C THR A 65 15.11 -0.31 12.94
N ALA A 66 16.20 -1.09 13.03
CA ALA A 66 17.05 -1.12 14.20
C ALA A 66 17.54 0.28 14.63
N GLY A 67 17.37 0.62 15.90
CA GLY A 67 17.75 1.92 16.46
C GLY A 67 16.87 3.11 16.06
N GLN A 68 15.83 2.90 15.25
CA GLN A 68 14.88 3.96 14.95
C GLN A 68 13.85 4.15 16.08
N PRO A 69 13.26 5.35 16.22
CA PRO A 69 12.20 5.59 17.19
C PRO A 69 11.06 4.57 17.04
N GLY A 70 10.68 3.95 18.15
CA GLY A 70 9.59 2.95 18.15
C GLY A 70 9.99 1.52 17.84
N ALA A 71 11.22 1.25 17.40
CA ALA A 71 11.68 -0.10 17.05
C ALA A 71 11.59 -1.11 18.22
N ASP A 72 11.82 -0.64 19.44
CA ASP A 72 11.71 -1.43 20.68
C ASP A 72 10.26 -1.88 21.02
N ARG A 73 9.28 -1.34 20.30
CA ARG A 73 7.85 -1.62 20.48
C ARG A 73 7.26 -2.42 19.32
N VAL A 74 8.07 -2.76 18.33
CA VAL A 74 7.65 -3.56 17.17
C VAL A 74 8.26 -4.94 17.24
N GLU A 75 7.40 -5.97 17.17
CA GLU A 75 7.82 -7.35 17.05
C GLU A 75 7.58 -7.84 15.62
N PHE A 76 8.65 -8.09 14.87
CA PHE A 76 8.57 -8.63 13.51
C PHE A 76 8.52 -10.15 13.53
N ARG A 77 7.48 -10.73 12.90
CA ARG A 77 7.27 -12.19 12.79
C ARG A 77 6.94 -12.59 11.36
N VAL A 78 7.27 -13.81 11.01
CA VAL A 78 6.76 -14.45 9.80
C VAL A 78 5.29 -14.80 10.00
N GLY A 79 4.42 -14.46 9.03
CA GLY A 79 2.99 -14.78 9.13
C GLY A 79 2.25 -14.47 7.83
N ASP A 80 1.24 -15.29 7.56
CA ASP A 80 0.33 -15.17 6.42
C ASP A 80 -0.97 -14.49 6.86
N GLY A 81 -1.44 -13.51 6.08
CA GLY A 81 -2.68 -12.78 6.34
C GLY A 81 -3.95 -13.66 6.30
N THR A 82 -3.89 -14.84 5.68
CA THR A 82 -5.00 -15.82 5.63
C THR A 82 -5.04 -16.78 6.82
N VAL A 83 -3.97 -16.82 7.63
CA VAL A 83 -3.85 -17.61 8.87
C VAL A 83 -2.98 -16.83 9.85
N LEU A 84 -3.59 -15.93 10.60
CA LEU A 84 -2.84 -15.05 11.50
C LEU A 84 -2.35 -15.80 12.74
N PRO A 85 -1.03 -15.78 13.05
CA PRO A 85 -0.45 -16.49 14.19
C PRO A 85 -0.64 -15.73 15.51
N VAL A 86 -1.85 -15.24 15.73
CA VAL A 86 -2.24 -14.51 16.95
C VAL A 86 -3.61 -15.02 17.45
N PRO A 87 -3.85 -15.00 18.78
CA PRO A 87 -5.12 -15.48 19.35
C PRO A 87 -6.32 -14.65 18.92
N ASP A 88 -7.52 -15.23 19.08
CA ASP A 88 -8.78 -14.52 18.90
C ASP A 88 -8.85 -13.29 19.82
N GLN A 89 -9.44 -12.21 19.32
CA GLN A 89 -9.73 -11.01 20.11
C GLN A 89 -8.53 -10.50 20.95
N SER A 90 -7.32 -10.56 20.38
CA SER A 90 -6.07 -10.27 21.11
C SER A 90 -5.51 -8.87 20.80
N VAL A 91 -5.96 -8.23 19.71
CA VAL A 91 -5.47 -6.91 19.31
C VAL A 91 -6.59 -5.86 19.31
N ASP A 92 -6.24 -4.63 19.63
CA ASP A 92 -7.18 -3.50 19.69
C ASP A 92 -7.48 -2.96 18.29
N TRP A 93 -6.52 -3.10 17.37
CA TRP A 93 -6.65 -2.70 15.98
C TRP A 93 -5.74 -3.53 15.07
N LEU A 94 -6.09 -3.54 13.78
CA LEU A 94 -5.32 -4.16 12.71
C LEU A 94 -5.15 -3.15 11.57
N TRP A 95 -3.92 -3.05 11.06
CA TRP A 95 -3.54 -2.32 9.87
C TRP A 95 -3.12 -3.30 8.77
N CYS A 96 -3.56 -3.02 7.53
CA CYS A 96 -3.15 -3.76 6.33
C CYS A 96 -2.97 -2.72 5.20
N GLY A 97 -1.73 -2.38 4.91
CA GLY A 97 -1.39 -1.29 3.98
C GLY A 97 -0.78 -1.76 2.67
N ASP A 98 -1.48 -1.60 1.54
CA ASP A 98 -1.07 -2.02 0.19
C ASP A 98 -0.75 -3.53 0.09
N VAL A 99 -1.55 -4.35 0.76
CA VAL A 99 -1.33 -5.81 0.87
C VAL A 99 -2.56 -6.60 0.47
N LEU A 100 -3.77 -6.17 0.84
CA LEU A 100 -4.97 -6.98 0.66
C LEU A 100 -5.19 -7.39 -0.80
N HIS A 101 -4.84 -6.51 -1.75
CA HIS A 101 -4.96 -6.81 -3.19
C HIS A 101 -3.99 -7.90 -3.69
N HIS A 102 -2.96 -8.24 -2.93
CA HIS A 102 -2.06 -9.38 -3.22
C HIS A 102 -2.63 -10.71 -2.69
N ILE A 103 -3.53 -10.67 -1.72
CA ILE A 103 -4.09 -11.88 -1.09
C ILE A 103 -5.19 -12.44 -1.99
N VAL A 104 -4.99 -13.66 -2.53
CA VAL A 104 -5.97 -14.30 -3.42
C VAL A 104 -7.27 -14.61 -2.69
N ASP A 105 -7.19 -15.24 -1.53
CA ASP A 105 -8.35 -15.52 -0.67
C ASP A 105 -8.62 -14.34 0.29
N THR A 106 -9.11 -13.25 -0.29
CA THR A 106 -9.43 -12.01 0.43
C THR A 106 -10.48 -12.23 1.52
N GLU A 107 -11.47 -13.09 1.28
CA GLU A 107 -12.51 -13.37 2.27
C GLU A 107 -11.94 -14.07 3.51
N ARG A 108 -11.09 -15.05 3.30
CA ARG A 108 -10.42 -15.74 4.40
C ARG A 108 -9.57 -14.78 5.22
N ALA A 109 -8.78 -13.92 4.54
CA ALA A 109 -7.98 -12.91 5.22
C ALA A 109 -8.85 -11.97 6.08
N LEU A 110 -9.94 -11.46 5.54
CA LEU A 110 -10.85 -10.57 6.27
C LEU A 110 -11.56 -11.26 7.43
N ARG A 111 -11.89 -12.55 7.33
CA ARG A 111 -12.38 -13.35 8.48
C ARG A 111 -11.32 -13.48 9.56
N GLU A 112 -10.06 -13.72 9.21
CA GLU A 112 -8.94 -13.75 10.15
C GLU A 112 -8.72 -12.39 10.82
N PHE A 113 -8.80 -11.28 10.04
CA PHE A 113 -8.72 -9.93 10.59
C PHE A 113 -9.84 -9.68 11.62
N ALA A 114 -11.07 -10.08 11.29
CA ALA A 114 -12.19 -9.99 12.21
C ALA A 114 -12.01 -10.89 13.44
N ARG A 115 -11.43 -12.09 13.28
CA ARG A 115 -11.19 -13.03 14.39
C ARG A 115 -10.26 -12.42 15.44
N VAL A 116 -9.12 -11.88 15.02
CA VAL A 116 -8.05 -11.43 15.92
C VAL A 116 -8.32 -10.09 16.60
N VAL A 117 -9.11 -9.22 15.97
CA VAL A 117 -9.47 -7.92 16.53
C VAL A 117 -10.53 -8.09 17.62
N LYS A 118 -10.39 -7.36 18.72
CA LYS A 118 -11.36 -7.33 19.83
C LYS A 118 -12.70 -6.74 19.40
N PRO A 119 -13.81 -7.08 20.06
CA PRO A 119 -15.06 -6.33 19.94
C PRO A 119 -14.84 -4.82 20.18
N GLY A 120 -15.39 -3.97 19.31
CA GLY A 120 -15.16 -2.53 19.32
C GLY A 120 -13.81 -2.07 18.72
N GLY A 121 -12.93 -3.00 18.39
CA GLY A 121 -11.65 -2.70 17.74
C GLY A 121 -11.79 -2.37 16.25
N ARG A 122 -10.72 -1.85 15.66
CA ARG A 122 -10.72 -1.34 14.28
C ARG A 122 -9.89 -2.20 13.34
N ILE A 123 -10.38 -2.36 12.13
CA ILE A 123 -9.64 -2.94 10.99
C ILE A 123 -9.46 -1.81 9.97
N VAL A 124 -8.22 -1.52 9.63
CA VAL A 124 -7.85 -0.46 8.70
C VAL A 124 -7.17 -1.07 7.49
N ILE A 125 -7.79 -0.93 6.33
CA ILE A 125 -7.22 -1.33 5.04
C ILE A 125 -6.84 -0.07 4.28
N LYS A 126 -5.56 0.10 4.00
CA LYS A 126 -5.06 1.20 3.17
C LYS A 126 -4.67 0.63 1.81
N GLU A 127 -5.25 1.16 0.75
CA GLU A 127 -4.96 0.79 -0.63
C GLU A 127 -4.60 2.01 -1.46
N SER A 128 -3.45 1.95 -2.09
CA SER A 128 -3.05 2.94 -3.08
C SER A 128 -3.71 2.63 -4.42
N GLN A 129 -4.00 3.68 -5.19
CA GLN A 129 -4.50 3.54 -6.57
C GLN A 129 -5.81 2.72 -6.70
N VAL A 130 -6.74 2.85 -5.76
CA VAL A 130 -8.14 2.44 -5.99
C VAL A 130 -8.73 3.25 -7.14
N LEU A 131 -8.39 4.54 -7.20
CA LEU A 131 -8.50 5.41 -8.37
C LEU A 131 -7.15 5.44 -9.10
N SER A 132 -7.16 5.60 -10.41
CA SER A 132 -5.92 5.72 -11.19
C SER A 132 -5.10 6.95 -10.79
N ALA A 133 -3.79 6.79 -10.71
CA ALA A 133 -2.84 7.89 -10.52
C ALA A 133 -2.63 8.63 -11.84
N LEU A 134 -2.04 9.83 -11.77
CA LEU A 134 -1.54 10.60 -12.90
C LEU A 134 -0.03 10.75 -12.75
N PHE A 135 0.74 10.16 -13.67
CA PHE A 135 2.20 10.25 -13.71
C PHE A 135 2.75 10.84 -15.02
N LEU A 136 1.92 10.91 -16.06
CA LEU A 136 2.27 11.50 -17.37
C LEU A 136 1.37 12.68 -17.70
N PRO A 137 1.51 13.81 -16.97
CA PRO A 137 0.74 15.02 -17.29
C PRO A 137 1.02 15.46 -18.74
N GLY A 138 -0.04 15.77 -19.47
CA GLY A 138 0.05 16.11 -20.91
C GLY A 138 -0.08 14.90 -21.85
N HIS A 139 0.00 13.65 -21.36
CA HIS A 139 -0.06 12.43 -22.19
C HIS A 139 -1.19 11.47 -21.75
N PRO A 140 -2.45 11.92 -21.66
CA PRO A 140 -3.54 11.15 -21.05
C PRO A 140 -3.89 9.85 -21.83
N GLU A 141 -3.72 9.83 -23.13
CA GLU A 141 -4.02 8.63 -23.95
C GLU A 141 -2.98 7.55 -23.72
N LEU A 142 -1.70 7.90 -23.76
CA LEU A 142 -0.61 6.96 -23.49
C LEU A 142 -0.71 6.41 -22.07
N GLU A 143 -0.88 7.27 -21.07
CA GLU A 143 -1.00 6.82 -19.67
C GLU A 143 -2.16 5.85 -19.48
N ARG A 144 -3.31 6.09 -20.10
CA ARG A 144 -4.44 5.19 -20.05
C ARG A 144 -4.12 3.82 -20.69
N ARG A 145 -3.40 3.80 -21.83
CA ARG A 145 -2.97 2.55 -22.48
C ARG A 145 -2.02 1.75 -21.59
N ILE A 146 -1.06 2.41 -20.97
CA ILE A 146 -0.12 1.82 -20.02
C ILE A 146 -0.87 1.24 -18.81
N GLN A 147 -1.81 1.98 -18.24
CA GLN A 147 -2.62 1.51 -17.11
C GLN A 147 -3.48 0.28 -17.47
N ILE A 148 -4.05 0.24 -18.67
CA ILE A 148 -4.78 -0.94 -19.16
C ILE A 148 -3.83 -2.13 -19.32
N ALA A 149 -2.63 -1.93 -19.85
CA ALA A 149 -1.62 -2.99 -19.97
C ALA A 149 -1.20 -3.52 -18.59
N GLU A 150 -0.99 -2.64 -17.60
CA GLU A 150 -0.70 -3.02 -16.22
C GLU A 150 -1.85 -3.84 -15.60
N ILE A 151 -3.10 -3.43 -15.78
CA ILE A 151 -4.28 -4.16 -15.31
C ILE A 151 -4.32 -5.56 -15.92
N ARG A 152 -4.09 -5.69 -17.24
CA ARG A 152 -4.07 -6.99 -17.94
C ARG A 152 -2.96 -7.89 -17.40
N ARG A 153 -1.76 -7.35 -17.19
CA ARG A 153 -0.64 -8.13 -16.64
C ARG A 153 -0.96 -8.63 -15.22
N THR A 154 -1.52 -7.79 -14.37
CA THR A 154 -1.88 -8.18 -13.01
C THR A 154 -3.09 -9.13 -12.94
N LEU A 155 -3.94 -9.17 -13.98
CA LEU A 155 -5.00 -10.17 -14.11
C LEU A 155 -4.43 -11.58 -14.28
N GLU A 156 -3.37 -11.72 -15.08
CA GLU A 156 -2.66 -12.98 -15.28
C GLU A 156 -1.97 -13.44 -13.97
N GLU A 157 -1.33 -12.52 -13.26
CA GLU A 157 -0.65 -12.78 -12.00
C GLU A 157 -1.62 -13.02 -10.82
N GLY A 158 -2.83 -12.48 -10.90
CA GLY A 158 -3.80 -12.39 -9.81
C GLY A 158 -4.88 -13.47 -9.79
N ALA A 159 -4.65 -14.65 -10.37
CA ALA A 159 -5.60 -15.76 -10.43
C ALA A 159 -7.00 -15.34 -10.96
N GLY A 160 -7.02 -14.64 -12.09
CA GLY A 160 -8.24 -14.23 -12.78
C GLY A 160 -8.87 -12.92 -12.26
N ARG A 161 -8.23 -12.24 -11.32
CA ARG A 161 -8.64 -10.90 -10.86
C ARG A 161 -7.44 -9.98 -10.79
N SER A 162 -7.52 -8.81 -11.43
CA SER A 162 -6.44 -7.81 -11.39
C SER A 162 -6.29 -7.18 -9.99
N PHE A 163 -5.12 -6.62 -9.72
CA PHE A 163 -4.91 -5.87 -8.47
C PHE A 163 -5.87 -4.69 -8.36
N GLN A 164 -6.13 -4.00 -9.47
CA GLN A 164 -7.08 -2.88 -9.52
C GLN A 164 -8.49 -3.32 -9.13
N GLU A 165 -8.97 -4.44 -9.69
CA GLU A 165 -10.28 -4.99 -9.35
C GLU A 165 -10.40 -5.37 -7.88
N ARG A 166 -9.36 -6.01 -7.31
CA ARG A 166 -9.33 -6.35 -5.88
C ARG A 166 -9.39 -5.11 -4.99
N ARG A 167 -8.63 -4.06 -5.32
CA ARG A 167 -8.68 -2.78 -4.60
C ARG A 167 -10.07 -2.15 -4.63
N GLN A 168 -10.71 -2.14 -5.79
CA GLN A 168 -12.06 -1.56 -5.96
C GLN A 168 -13.16 -2.38 -5.28
N THR A 169 -12.94 -3.66 -5.02
CA THR A 169 -13.91 -4.53 -4.34
C THR A 169 -13.66 -4.68 -2.83
N THR A 170 -12.74 -3.92 -2.24
CA THR A 170 -12.44 -3.96 -0.79
C THR A 170 -13.67 -3.69 0.07
N LEU A 171 -14.50 -2.68 -0.26
CA LEU A 171 -15.69 -2.37 0.52
C LEU A 171 -16.76 -3.47 0.51
N PRO A 172 -17.16 -4.04 -0.66
CA PRO A 172 -18.01 -5.23 -0.68
C PRO A 172 -17.42 -6.43 0.10
N ALA A 173 -16.13 -6.66 0.01
CA ALA A 173 -15.46 -7.75 0.72
C ALA A 173 -15.51 -7.57 2.26
N LEU A 174 -15.31 -6.36 2.76
CA LEU A 174 -15.49 -6.02 4.18
C LEU A 174 -16.92 -6.32 4.66
N ARG A 175 -17.93 -5.95 3.88
CA ARG A 175 -19.34 -6.25 4.19
C ARG A 175 -19.62 -7.74 4.22
N ALA A 176 -19.11 -8.49 3.24
CA ALA A 176 -19.26 -9.94 3.18
C ALA A 176 -18.62 -10.65 4.38
N ALA A 177 -17.52 -10.09 4.93
CA ALA A 177 -16.88 -10.56 6.14
C ALA A 177 -17.60 -10.16 7.46
N GLY A 178 -18.78 -9.54 7.39
CA GLY A 178 -19.54 -9.09 8.56
C GLY A 178 -19.07 -7.75 9.15
N LEU A 179 -18.18 -7.02 8.45
CA LEU A 179 -17.65 -5.73 8.87
C LEU A 179 -18.47 -4.59 8.23
N ALA A 180 -19.77 -4.56 8.51
CA ALA A 180 -20.74 -3.71 7.82
C ALA A 180 -20.59 -2.20 8.12
N SER A 181 -20.05 -1.85 9.29
CA SER A 181 -19.81 -0.45 9.69
C SER A 181 -18.48 0.04 9.19
N SER A 182 -18.35 0.31 7.89
CA SER A 182 -17.12 0.78 7.28
C SER A 182 -17.22 2.21 6.75
N VAL A 183 -16.19 3.01 7.03
CA VAL A 183 -15.99 4.35 6.49
C VAL A 183 -14.87 4.29 5.47
N MET A 184 -15.01 4.98 4.35
CA MET A 184 -13.96 5.13 3.35
C MET A 184 -13.52 6.59 3.28
N ARG A 185 -12.22 6.83 3.36
CA ARG A 185 -11.59 8.15 3.21
C ARG A 185 -10.61 8.10 2.04
N HIS A 186 -10.54 9.20 1.30
CA HIS A 186 -9.60 9.33 0.19
C HIS A 186 -8.63 10.46 0.47
N TYR A 187 -7.36 10.23 0.12
CA TYR A 187 -6.27 11.19 0.22
C TYR A 187 -5.61 11.29 -1.15
N LEU A 188 -5.38 12.51 -1.59
CA LEU A 188 -4.66 12.77 -2.84
C LEU A 188 -3.28 13.31 -2.49
N LEU A 189 -2.25 12.57 -2.93
CA LEU A 189 -0.87 13.02 -2.87
C LEU A 189 -0.58 13.81 -4.13
N GLU A 190 -0.01 14.97 -3.97
CA GLU A 190 0.53 15.76 -5.06
C GLU A 190 2.04 15.89 -4.91
N ARG A 191 2.79 15.66 -5.98
CA ARG A 191 4.22 15.94 -6.07
C ARG A 191 4.47 16.82 -7.27
N ARG A 192 5.28 17.87 -7.09
CA ARG A 192 5.65 18.83 -8.13
C ARG A 192 7.16 18.95 -8.21
N ALA A 193 7.65 19.32 -9.37
CA ALA A 193 9.04 19.69 -9.54
C ALA A 193 9.38 20.97 -8.71
N PRO A 194 10.58 21.06 -8.11
CA PRO A 194 11.61 20.02 -8.07
C PRO A 194 11.24 18.87 -7.11
N LEU A 195 11.28 17.64 -7.62
CA LEU A 195 10.94 16.46 -6.83
C LEU A 195 11.99 16.18 -5.74
N ARG A 196 11.54 15.77 -4.55
CA ARG A 196 12.44 15.22 -3.53
C ARG A 196 13.11 13.94 -4.07
N PRO A 197 14.33 13.59 -3.62
CA PRO A 197 15.01 12.37 -4.08
C PRO A 197 14.14 11.11 -3.97
N ALA A 198 13.44 10.94 -2.85
CA ALA A 198 12.56 9.78 -2.64
C ALA A 198 11.34 9.73 -3.58
N ASP A 199 10.82 10.89 -4.00
CA ASP A 199 9.71 10.97 -4.95
C ASP A 199 10.18 10.61 -6.35
N ARG A 200 11.30 11.19 -6.79
CA ARG A 200 11.94 10.87 -8.07
C ARG A 200 12.30 9.38 -8.16
N ASP A 201 12.93 8.85 -7.11
CA ASP A 201 13.32 7.44 -7.04
C ASP A 201 12.11 6.51 -7.16
N TYR A 202 11.02 6.79 -6.42
CA TYR A 202 9.80 6.00 -6.50
C TYR A 202 9.17 6.04 -7.90
N ILE A 203 9.03 7.22 -8.50
CA ILE A 203 8.42 7.37 -9.82
C ILE A 203 9.28 6.68 -10.87
N GLN A 204 10.58 6.95 -10.88
CA GLN A 204 11.49 6.40 -11.88
C GLN A 204 11.62 4.88 -11.77
N HIS A 205 11.91 4.34 -10.58
CA HIS A 205 12.23 2.92 -10.43
C HIS A 205 11.01 2.04 -10.18
N THR A 206 10.03 2.52 -9.40
CA THR A 206 8.86 1.69 -9.11
C THR A 206 7.79 1.84 -10.20
N VAL A 207 7.44 3.06 -10.58
CA VAL A 207 6.37 3.27 -11.56
C VAL A 207 6.89 3.02 -12.97
N PHE A 208 7.86 3.81 -13.44
CA PHE A 208 8.28 3.77 -14.83
C PHE A 208 9.06 2.51 -15.20
N SER A 209 10.05 2.09 -14.36
CA SER A 209 10.90 0.96 -14.72
C SER A 209 10.28 -0.38 -14.36
N ARG A 210 9.75 -0.55 -13.14
CA ARG A 210 9.23 -1.84 -12.70
C ARG A 210 7.80 -2.10 -13.16
N ASN A 211 6.86 -1.16 -12.89
CA ASN A 211 5.45 -1.41 -13.20
C ASN A 211 5.14 -1.20 -14.69
N TRP A 212 5.68 -0.17 -15.29
CA TRP A 212 5.45 0.25 -16.68
C TRP A 212 6.59 -0.13 -17.63
N GLY A 213 7.56 -0.92 -17.16
CA GLY A 213 8.71 -1.37 -17.92
C GLY A 213 8.45 -2.62 -18.76
N GLU A 214 9.49 -3.41 -18.98
CA GLU A 214 9.50 -4.59 -19.87
C GLU A 214 8.35 -5.59 -19.63
N ARG A 215 7.85 -5.67 -18.38
CA ARG A 215 6.76 -6.59 -18.03
C ARG A 215 5.44 -6.32 -18.77
N ILE A 216 5.25 -5.13 -19.36
CA ILE A 216 4.02 -4.77 -20.11
C ILE A 216 4.31 -4.48 -21.58
N ARG A 217 5.55 -4.63 -22.03
CA ARG A 217 5.97 -4.27 -23.39
C ARG A 217 5.17 -4.96 -24.49
N ASP A 218 4.89 -6.25 -24.33
CA ASP A 218 4.13 -7.08 -25.26
C ASP A 218 2.63 -6.72 -25.31
N LEU A 219 2.14 -5.91 -24.38
CA LEU A 219 0.77 -5.41 -24.31
C LEU A 219 0.59 -4.01 -24.92
N LEU A 220 1.68 -3.40 -25.36
CA LEU A 220 1.70 -2.09 -26.02
C LEU A 220 2.11 -2.22 -27.49
N THR A 221 1.60 -1.33 -28.34
CA THR A 221 2.07 -1.21 -29.73
C THR A 221 3.51 -0.68 -29.77
N VAL A 222 4.18 -0.85 -30.91
CA VAL A 222 5.54 -0.33 -31.11
C VAL A 222 5.59 1.19 -30.92
N THR A 223 4.55 1.92 -31.35
CA THR A 223 4.46 3.38 -31.21
C THR A 223 4.29 3.78 -29.73
N GLU A 224 3.33 3.17 -29.03
CA GLU A 224 3.10 3.42 -27.61
C GLU A 224 4.35 3.10 -26.77
N TRP A 225 5.04 2.01 -27.09
CA TRP A 225 6.28 1.64 -26.39
C TRP A 225 7.41 2.67 -26.63
N ARG A 226 7.57 3.17 -27.86
CA ARG A 226 8.57 4.20 -28.16
C ARG A 226 8.27 5.50 -27.42
N GLU A 227 7.01 5.93 -27.43
CA GLU A 227 6.58 7.16 -26.72
C GLU A 227 6.78 6.98 -25.22
N ARG A 228 6.34 5.86 -24.64
CA ARG A 228 6.61 5.51 -23.22
C ARG A 228 8.11 5.53 -22.91
N SER A 229 8.94 4.97 -23.78
CA SER A 229 10.40 4.95 -23.56
C SER A 229 11.00 6.35 -23.59
N SER A 230 10.57 7.21 -24.53
CA SER A 230 11.00 8.62 -24.58
C SER A 230 10.67 9.34 -23.27
N LEU A 231 9.46 9.19 -22.75
CA LEU A 231 8.98 9.93 -21.58
C LEU A 231 9.42 9.35 -20.23
N CYS A 232 9.72 8.04 -20.16
CA CYS A 232 9.92 7.35 -18.88
C CYS A 232 11.33 6.79 -18.65
N GLU A 233 12.18 6.63 -19.69
CA GLU A 233 13.52 6.07 -19.49
C GLU A 233 14.46 7.10 -18.86
N PRO A 234 15.31 6.70 -17.87
CA PRO A 234 16.13 7.64 -17.10
C PRO A 234 17.19 8.37 -17.94
N GLY A 235 17.60 7.80 -19.08
CA GLY A 235 18.58 8.41 -19.99
C GLY A 235 17.96 9.22 -21.12
N SER A 236 16.64 9.30 -21.21
CA SER A 236 15.97 10.05 -22.28
C SER A 236 16.02 11.56 -22.02
N PRO A 237 16.34 12.38 -23.02
CA PRO A 237 16.26 13.84 -22.91
C PRO A 237 14.82 14.34 -22.72
N ASP A 238 13.83 13.54 -23.13
CA ASP A 238 12.40 13.86 -23.04
C ASP A 238 11.75 13.30 -21.77
N ASN A 239 12.54 12.72 -20.83
CA ASN A 239 11.99 12.16 -19.60
C ASN A 239 11.20 13.20 -18.84
N VAL A 240 9.92 12.94 -18.58
CA VAL A 240 9.00 13.90 -17.94
C VAL A 240 9.49 14.40 -16.57
N LEU A 241 10.33 13.62 -15.87
CA LEU A 241 10.89 14.04 -14.58
C LEU A 241 11.97 15.13 -14.70
N LEU A 242 12.36 15.50 -15.92
CA LEU A 242 13.25 16.63 -16.22
C LEU A 242 12.48 17.93 -16.44
N ASP A 243 11.18 17.84 -16.66
CA ASP A 243 10.32 19.01 -16.87
C ASP A 243 10.22 19.82 -15.57
N PRO A 244 10.54 21.14 -15.58
CA PRO A 244 10.39 22.02 -14.42
C PRO A 244 8.94 22.19 -13.97
N ASP A 245 7.96 21.94 -14.83
CA ASP A 245 6.53 22.01 -14.55
C ASP A 245 5.91 20.63 -14.26
N TYR A 246 6.73 19.58 -14.14
CA TYR A 246 6.24 18.24 -13.84
C TYR A 246 5.45 18.19 -12.54
N PHE A 247 4.33 17.49 -12.61
CA PHE A 247 3.56 17.10 -11.41
C PHE A 247 3.00 15.69 -11.55
N CYS A 248 2.72 15.05 -10.42
CA CYS A 248 1.95 13.82 -10.40
C CYS A 248 0.91 13.83 -9.27
N LEU A 249 -0.15 13.06 -9.47
CA LEU A 249 -1.23 12.86 -8.51
C LEU A 249 -1.35 11.37 -8.16
N TYR A 250 -1.36 11.06 -6.87
CA TYR A 250 -1.39 9.68 -6.40
C TYR A 250 -2.46 9.49 -5.33
N PRO A 251 -3.56 8.80 -5.64
CA PRO A 251 -4.66 8.60 -4.70
C PRO A 251 -4.38 7.45 -3.74
N ILE A 252 -4.72 7.66 -2.47
CA ILE A 252 -4.78 6.64 -1.41
C ILE A 252 -6.22 6.55 -0.92
N SER A 253 -6.70 5.33 -0.73
CA SER A 253 -7.99 5.05 -0.10
C SER A 253 -7.78 4.28 1.20
N VAL A 254 -8.46 4.69 2.25
CA VAL A 254 -8.42 4.06 3.57
C VAL A 254 -9.82 3.62 3.94
N PHE A 255 -9.98 2.32 4.13
CA PHE A 255 -11.20 1.68 4.58
C PHE A 255 -11.06 1.39 6.07
N ILE A 256 -11.95 1.91 6.89
CA ILE A 256 -11.94 1.72 8.34
C ILE A 256 -13.22 0.99 8.71
N ALA A 257 -13.10 -0.22 9.21
CA ALA A 257 -14.22 -1.01 9.68
C ALA A 257 -14.08 -1.24 11.20
N ALA A 258 -15.19 -1.13 11.93
CA ALA A 258 -15.25 -1.50 13.33
C ALA A 258 -15.79 -2.93 13.45
N LYS A 259 -15.16 -3.75 14.31
CA LYS A 259 -15.75 -5.02 14.71
C LYS A 259 -16.88 -4.73 15.70
N LEU A 260 -18.08 -5.17 15.36
CA LEU A 260 -19.23 -5.04 16.26
C LEU A 260 -18.99 -5.80 17.57
N ALA A 261 -19.61 -5.29 18.65
CA ALA A 261 -19.52 -5.90 19.98
C ALA A 261 -20.20 -7.27 20.04
#